data_5207679d8c93acfa292a2a000f858c92
#
_entry.id   5207679d8c93acfa292a2a000f858c92
#
_cell.length_a   1.000
_cell.length_b   1.000
_cell.length_c   1.000
_cell.angle_alpha   90.00
_cell.angle_beta   90.00
_cell.angle_gamma   90.00
#
_symmetry.space_group_name_H-M   'P 1'
#
loop_
_entity.id
_entity.type
_entity.pdbx_description
1 polymer ?
#
loop_
_entity_poly.entity_id
_entity_poly.type
_entity_poly.pdbx_seq_one_letter_code
_entity_poly.pdbx_strand_id
1 'polypeptide(L)'
;ALPLAEGMTRRDADAALAASVPDAGIRAFLLQSLDFEAQPPRWKLGLEAIAAGMTEIEGFEEDGRYEGDTLVVAGARSDYIRAGDHAAFLRLLPRAAFRTVAEAGHWVHAENPRGFLAVLEEWL
;
A
#
# COMPACT_ATOMS: atom_id res chain seq x y z
N ALA A 1 6.18 17.86 -5.11
CA ALA A 1 6.01 17.98 -3.65
C ALA A 1 4.82 18.90 -3.37
N LEU A 2 4.05 18.64 -2.31
CA LEU A 2 2.95 19.51 -1.87
C LEU A 2 3.56 20.80 -1.28
N PRO A 3 3.26 21.99 -1.82
CA PRO A 3 3.72 23.24 -1.24
C PRO A 3 2.95 23.53 0.05
N LEU A 4 3.63 23.44 1.19
CA LEU A 4 3.04 23.70 2.50
C LEU A 4 3.24 25.18 2.86
N ALA A 5 2.14 25.89 3.10
CA ALA A 5 2.12 27.32 3.43
C ALA A 5 1.51 27.58 4.82
N GLU A 6 1.87 28.68 5.44
CA GLU A 6 1.24 29.13 6.68
C GLU A 6 -0.28 29.27 6.50
N GLY A 7 -1.04 28.86 7.50
CA GLY A 7 -2.49 28.89 7.48
C GLY A 7 -3.17 27.85 6.59
N MET A 8 -2.41 26.97 5.91
CA MET A 8 -2.98 25.90 5.08
C MET A 8 -3.81 24.97 5.94
N THR A 9 -5.07 24.77 5.56
CA THR A 9 -5.98 23.83 6.22
C THR A 9 -5.86 22.44 5.59
N ARG A 10 -6.43 21.43 6.28
CA ARG A 10 -6.56 20.06 5.72
C ARG A 10 -7.30 20.05 4.38
N ARG A 11 -8.31 20.90 4.23
CA ARG A 11 -9.08 21.04 2.99
C ARG A 11 -8.23 21.58 1.83
N ASP A 12 -7.40 22.58 2.13
CA ASP A 12 -6.50 23.16 1.14
C ASP A 12 -5.45 22.15 0.68
N ALA A 13 -4.91 21.37 1.63
CA ALA A 13 -3.97 20.30 1.33
C ALA A 13 -4.61 19.17 0.51
N ASP A 14 -5.86 18.79 0.80
CA ASP A 14 -6.62 17.81 -0.01
C ASP A 14 -6.82 18.30 -1.45
N ALA A 15 -7.24 19.56 -1.61
CA ALA A 15 -7.42 20.16 -2.91
C ALA A 15 -6.12 20.22 -3.72
N ALA A 16 -5.01 20.57 -3.07
CA ALA A 16 -3.69 20.65 -3.70
C ALA A 16 -3.15 19.24 -4.12
N LEU A 17 -3.51 18.19 -3.38
CA LEU A 17 -3.14 16.81 -3.73
C LEU A 17 -3.99 16.23 -4.86
N ALA A 18 -5.19 16.75 -5.10
CA ALA A 18 -6.17 16.13 -6.00
C ALA A 18 -5.66 15.91 -7.44
N ALA A 19 -4.78 16.80 -7.93
CA ALA A 19 -4.19 16.68 -9.26
C ALA A 19 -3.22 15.49 -9.39
N SER A 20 -2.51 15.14 -8.30
CA SER A 20 -1.51 14.05 -8.30
C SER A 20 -2.07 12.75 -7.73
N VAL A 21 -3.09 12.83 -6.90
CA VAL A 21 -3.73 11.70 -6.23
C VAL A 21 -5.26 11.84 -6.41
N PRO A 22 -5.83 11.31 -7.50
CA PRO A 22 -7.26 11.47 -7.82
C PRO A 22 -8.19 10.82 -6.80
N ASP A 23 -7.76 9.70 -6.17
CA ASP A 23 -8.57 8.96 -5.20
C ASP A 23 -8.66 9.72 -3.87
N ALA A 24 -9.89 10.04 -3.44
CA ALA A 24 -10.14 10.80 -2.21
C ALA A 24 -9.80 10.00 -0.94
N GLY A 25 -9.96 8.68 -0.96
CA GLY A 25 -9.62 7.80 0.18
C GLY A 25 -8.10 7.77 0.39
N ILE A 26 -7.33 7.65 -0.68
CA ILE A 26 -5.86 7.71 -0.64
C ILE A 26 -5.41 9.08 -0.15
N ARG A 27 -5.99 10.19 -0.63
CA ARG A 27 -5.66 11.52 -0.11
C ARG A 27 -5.95 11.66 1.38
N ALA A 28 -7.12 11.19 1.82
CA ALA A 28 -7.50 11.23 3.23
C ALA A 28 -6.52 10.45 4.12
N PHE A 29 -6.03 9.31 3.64
CA PHE A 29 -5.00 8.51 4.29
C PHE A 29 -3.65 9.26 4.35
N LEU A 30 -3.16 9.77 3.23
CA LEU A 30 -1.90 10.53 3.18
C LEU A 30 -1.91 11.74 4.12
N LEU A 31 -3.03 12.46 4.20
CA LEU A 31 -3.19 13.63 5.04
C LEU A 31 -3.20 13.32 6.55
N GLN A 32 -3.28 12.06 6.98
CA GLN A 32 -3.07 11.67 8.38
C GLN A 32 -1.60 11.86 8.80
N SER A 33 -0.69 11.77 7.84
CA SER A 33 0.74 11.96 8.04
C SER A 33 1.17 13.44 8.01
N LEU A 34 0.22 14.38 7.86
CA LEU A 34 0.48 15.82 7.92
C LEU A 34 0.12 16.35 9.32
N ASP A 35 1.04 17.09 9.93
CA ASP A 35 0.85 17.79 11.18
C ASP A 35 0.35 19.22 10.87
N PHE A 36 -0.93 19.46 11.13
CA PHE A 36 -1.57 20.77 10.92
C PHE A 36 -1.48 21.69 12.14
N GLU A 37 -0.97 21.21 13.28
CA GLU A 37 -0.70 22.04 14.45
C GLU A 37 0.57 22.87 14.26
N ALA A 38 1.50 22.36 13.46
CA ALA A 38 2.68 23.10 13.04
C ALA A 38 2.31 24.21 12.03
N GLN A 39 3.04 25.34 12.07
CA GLN A 39 2.85 26.44 11.12
C GLN A 39 4.20 26.81 10.49
N PRO A 40 4.37 26.64 9.17
CA PRO A 40 3.45 25.94 8.25
C PRO A 40 3.25 24.46 8.61
N PRO A 41 2.18 23.80 8.13
CA PRO A 41 2.00 22.36 8.31
C PRO A 41 3.24 21.59 7.83
N ARG A 42 3.54 20.46 8.48
CA ARG A 42 4.71 19.65 8.12
C ARG A 42 4.38 18.16 8.06
N TRP A 43 5.10 17.45 7.22
CA TRP A 43 5.03 16.00 7.20
C TRP A 43 5.63 15.42 8.48
N LYS A 44 4.91 14.48 9.12
CA LYS A 44 5.40 13.68 10.26
C LYS A 44 6.46 12.67 9.83
N LEU A 45 6.48 12.35 8.54
CA LEU A 45 7.40 11.41 7.92
C LEU A 45 8.60 12.15 7.31
N GLY A 46 9.77 11.51 7.36
CA GLY A 46 10.98 11.98 6.69
C GLY A 46 10.93 11.72 5.18
N LEU A 47 10.08 12.45 4.44
CA LEU A 47 9.87 12.22 3.00
C LEU A 47 11.15 12.27 2.18
N GLU A 48 12.11 13.13 2.55
CA GLU A 48 13.41 13.22 1.85
C GLU A 48 14.23 11.93 2.05
N ALA A 49 14.25 11.39 3.27
CA ALA A 49 14.93 10.14 3.55
C ALA A 49 14.25 8.96 2.83
N ILE A 50 12.91 8.93 2.82
CA ILE A 50 12.15 7.93 2.07
C ILE A 50 12.47 8.03 0.58
N ALA A 51 12.43 9.23 0.00
CA ALA A 51 12.72 9.44 -1.41
C ALA A 51 14.16 9.03 -1.78
N ALA A 52 15.13 9.31 -0.91
CA ALA A 52 16.51 8.89 -1.11
C ALA A 52 16.70 7.36 -1.04
N GLY A 53 15.89 6.67 -0.20
CA GLY A 53 15.93 5.21 -0.05
C GLY A 53 14.97 4.45 -0.96
N MET A 54 14.24 5.10 -1.89
CA MET A 54 13.22 4.44 -2.71
C MET A 54 13.76 3.24 -3.50
N THR A 55 14.95 3.33 -4.06
CA THR A 55 15.56 2.22 -4.81
C THR A 55 15.71 0.96 -3.96
N GLU A 56 16.01 1.11 -2.66
CA GLU A 56 16.12 0.00 -1.73
C GLU A 56 14.74 -0.50 -1.26
N ILE A 57 13.76 0.40 -1.16
CA ILE A 57 12.40 0.08 -0.71
C ILE A 57 11.59 -0.61 -1.81
N GLU A 58 11.75 -0.20 -3.07
CA GLU A 58 11.02 -0.75 -4.22
C GLU A 58 11.52 -2.13 -4.67
N GLY A 59 12.75 -2.48 -4.28
CA GLY A 59 13.34 -3.78 -4.59
C GLY A 59 13.15 -4.80 -3.47
N PHE A 60 13.04 -6.05 -3.84
CA PHE A 60 13.07 -7.17 -2.91
C PHE A 60 13.98 -8.25 -3.49
N GLU A 61 15.22 -8.30 -3.03
CA GLU A 61 16.23 -9.28 -3.42
C GLU A 61 16.62 -10.11 -2.21
N GLU A 62 15.97 -11.25 -2.05
CA GLU A 62 16.27 -12.21 -0.97
C GLU A 62 16.53 -13.60 -1.56
N ASP A 63 17.52 -14.29 -0.99
CA ASP A 63 17.88 -15.66 -1.33
C ASP A 63 17.32 -16.68 -0.33
N GLY A 64 16.71 -16.21 0.73
CA GLY A 64 16.09 -17.03 1.76
C GLY A 64 14.90 -17.83 1.23
N ARG A 65 14.60 -18.96 1.88
CA ARG A 65 13.41 -19.78 1.62
C ARG A 65 12.64 -20.03 2.91
N TYR A 66 11.33 -19.93 2.82
CA TYR A 66 10.44 -20.35 3.90
C TYR A 66 9.63 -21.53 3.42
N GLU A 67 9.84 -22.69 4.05
CA GLU A 67 9.24 -23.98 3.66
C GLU A 67 7.86 -24.23 4.31
N GLY A 68 7.35 -23.29 5.09
CA GLY A 68 6.02 -23.38 5.70
C GLY A 68 4.90 -23.08 4.72
N ASP A 69 3.69 -23.50 5.09
CA ASP A 69 2.49 -23.18 4.33
C ASP A 69 2.28 -21.66 4.34
N THR A 70 2.05 -21.11 3.17
CA THR A 70 1.93 -19.66 2.95
C THR A 70 0.73 -19.36 2.09
N LEU A 71 -0.07 -18.38 2.48
CA LEU A 71 -1.17 -17.86 1.68
C LEU A 71 -0.81 -16.48 1.15
N VAL A 72 -0.81 -16.33 -0.16
CA VAL A 72 -0.65 -15.05 -0.86
C VAL A 72 -2.03 -14.59 -1.33
N VAL A 73 -2.50 -13.46 -0.81
CA VAL A 73 -3.81 -12.91 -1.13
C VAL A 73 -3.66 -11.62 -1.92
N ALA A 74 -4.25 -11.56 -3.09
CA ALA A 74 -4.26 -10.38 -3.95
C ALA A 74 -5.70 -9.91 -4.23
N GLY A 75 -5.90 -8.62 -4.42
CA GLY A 75 -7.16 -8.08 -4.93
C GLY A 75 -7.23 -8.21 -6.46
N ALA A 76 -8.40 -8.55 -7.00
CA ALA A 76 -8.60 -8.72 -8.44
C ALA A 76 -8.32 -7.45 -9.27
N ARG A 77 -8.41 -6.27 -8.65
CA ARG A 77 -8.13 -4.97 -9.27
C ARG A 77 -6.75 -4.41 -8.91
N SER A 78 -5.94 -5.19 -8.17
CA SER A 78 -4.57 -4.83 -7.81
C SER A 78 -3.59 -5.31 -8.88
N ASP A 79 -2.62 -4.48 -9.20
CA ASP A 79 -1.51 -4.79 -10.10
C ASP A 79 -0.19 -5.06 -9.38
N TYR A 80 -0.21 -5.11 -8.04
CA TYR A 80 0.97 -5.39 -7.22
C TYR A 80 1.46 -6.83 -7.32
N ILE A 81 0.54 -7.80 -7.50
CA ILE A 81 0.88 -9.22 -7.69
C ILE A 81 0.21 -9.69 -8.96
N ARG A 82 0.98 -9.98 -9.97
CA ARG A 82 0.53 -10.46 -11.26
C ARG A 82 0.85 -11.96 -11.42
N ALA A 83 0.18 -12.63 -12.33
CA ALA A 83 0.45 -14.04 -12.60
C ALA A 83 1.94 -14.33 -12.94
N GLY A 84 2.64 -13.38 -13.59
CA GLY A 84 4.07 -13.48 -13.87
C GLY A 84 4.96 -13.47 -12.64
N ASP A 85 4.50 -12.92 -11.53
CA ASP A 85 5.27 -12.81 -10.29
C ASP A 85 5.23 -14.10 -9.46
N HIS A 86 4.27 -14.99 -9.73
CA HIS A 86 4.10 -16.25 -8.99
C HIS A 86 5.38 -17.08 -8.93
N ALA A 87 6.16 -17.12 -9.99
CA ALA A 87 7.42 -17.84 -10.02
C ALA A 87 8.45 -17.29 -9.03
N ALA A 88 8.51 -15.96 -8.87
CA ALA A 88 9.37 -15.31 -7.90
C ALA A 88 8.92 -15.63 -6.46
N PHE A 89 7.62 -15.59 -6.19
CA PHE A 89 7.08 -16.02 -4.90
C PHE A 89 7.43 -17.48 -4.59
N LEU A 90 7.21 -18.41 -5.53
CA LEU A 90 7.45 -19.83 -5.32
C LEU A 90 8.93 -20.17 -5.14
N ARG A 91 9.85 -19.35 -5.62
CA ARG A 91 11.29 -19.50 -5.35
C ARG A 91 11.58 -19.30 -3.86
N LEU A 92 10.95 -18.34 -3.22
CA LEU A 92 11.14 -18.00 -1.80
C LEU A 92 10.18 -18.76 -0.89
N LEU A 93 8.97 -19.01 -1.36
CA LEU A 93 7.84 -19.58 -0.63
C LEU A 93 7.29 -20.78 -1.43
N PRO A 94 7.99 -21.93 -1.48
CA PRO A 94 7.66 -23.04 -2.39
C PRO A 94 6.30 -23.70 -2.10
N ARG A 95 5.73 -23.46 -0.92
CA ARG A 95 4.41 -23.94 -0.52
C ARG A 95 3.36 -22.84 -0.52
N ALA A 96 3.57 -21.77 -1.28
CA ALA A 96 2.62 -20.68 -1.38
C ALA A 96 1.40 -21.10 -2.21
N ALA A 97 0.22 -20.89 -1.65
CA ALA A 97 -1.05 -20.91 -2.35
C ALA A 97 -1.48 -19.46 -2.65
N PHE A 98 -2.02 -19.25 -3.84
CA PHE A 98 -2.47 -17.92 -4.27
C PHE A 98 -3.99 -17.87 -4.28
N ARG A 99 -4.55 -16.78 -3.75
CA ARG A 99 -5.98 -16.48 -3.76
C ARG A 99 -6.22 -15.06 -4.22
N THR A 100 -7.31 -14.86 -4.94
CA THR A 100 -7.71 -13.54 -5.42
C THR A 100 -9.05 -13.17 -4.83
N VAL A 101 -9.11 -12.00 -4.19
CA VAL A 101 -10.36 -11.44 -3.67
C VAL A 101 -11.00 -10.58 -4.75
N ALA A 102 -12.20 -10.98 -5.20
CA ALA A 102 -12.97 -10.23 -6.18
C ALA A 102 -13.32 -8.83 -5.66
N GLU A 103 -13.51 -7.87 -6.57
CA GLU A 103 -13.95 -6.49 -6.24
C GLU A 103 -13.03 -5.71 -5.28
N ALA A 104 -11.79 -6.17 -5.07
CA ALA A 104 -10.81 -5.51 -4.23
C ALA A 104 -9.58 -5.09 -5.02
N GLY A 105 -9.01 -3.93 -4.66
CA GLY A 105 -7.70 -3.46 -5.08
C GLY A 105 -6.62 -3.92 -4.12
N HIS A 106 -5.61 -3.07 -3.91
CA HIS A 106 -4.48 -3.44 -3.06
C HIS A 106 -4.86 -3.66 -1.58
N TRP A 107 -5.80 -2.91 -1.07
CA TRP A 107 -6.25 -3.01 0.33
C TRP A 107 -7.43 -3.97 0.48
N VAL A 108 -7.21 -5.23 0.17
CA VAL A 108 -8.23 -6.29 0.14
C VAL A 108 -9.09 -6.35 1.41
N HIS A 109 -8.45 -6.19 2.58
CA HIS A 109 -9.12 -6.23 3.88
C HIS A 109 -10.05 -5.03 4.13
N ALA A 110 -9.80 -3.89 3.50
CA ALA A 110 -10.62 -2.69 3.62
C ALA A 110 -11.67 -2.60 2.51
N GLU A 111 -11.32 -3.01 1.29
CA GLU A 111 -12.18 -2.88 0.11
C GLU A 111 -13.20 -4.02 0.00
N ASN A 112 -12.82 -5.24 0.40
CA ASN A 112 -13.76 -6.37 0.50
C ASN A 112 -13.44 -7.24 1.73
N PRO A 113 -13.76 -6.78 2.95
CA PRO A 113 -13.48 -7.50 4.19
C PRO A 113 -14.14 -8.88 4.26
N ARG A 114 -15.36 -9.04 3.69
CA ARG A 114 -16.06 -10.33 3.68
C ARG A 114 -15.35 -11.33 2.77
N GLY A 115 -14.96 -10.93 1.57
CA GLY A 115 -14.21 -11.77 0.66
C GLY A 115 -12.85 -12.14 1.20
N PHE A 116 -12.18 -11.21 1.88
CA PHE A 116 -10.90 -11.46 2.53
C PHE A 116 -11.03 -12.48 3.67
N LEU A 117 -12.04 -12.34 4.55
CA LEU A 117 -12.29 -13.28 5.64
C LEU A 117 -12.64 -14.68 5.12
N ALA A 118 -13.48 -14.78 4.09
CA ALA A 118 -13.82 -16.08 3.48
C ALA A 118 -12.58 -16.82 2.96
N VAL A 119 -11.63 -16.11 2.35
CA VAL A 119 -10.36 -16.69 1.90
C VAL A 119 -9.51 -17.18 3.07
N LEU A 120 -9.49 -16.46 4.20
CA LEU A 120 -8.76 -16.89 5.40
C LEU A 120 -9.42 -18.09 6.07
N GLU A 121 -10.76 -18.09 6.20
CA GLU A 121 -11.51 -19.21 6.80
C GLU A 121 -11.35 -20.51 6.00
N GLU A 122 -11.27 -20.41 4.66
CA GLU A 122 -11.01 -21.57 3.79
C GLU A 122 -9.57 -22.10 3.95
N TRP A 123 -8.63 -21.23 4.29
CA TRP A 123 -7.22 -21.59 4.44
C TRP A 123 -6.87 -22.20 5.80
N LEU A 124 -7.51 -21.77 6.87
CA LEU A 124 -7.25 -22.19 8.28
C LEU A 124 -7.89 -23.52 8.62
#